data_0ed998bb00ffd2a932f435e861c72167
#
_entry.id   0ed998bb00ffd2a932f435e861c72167
#
_cell.length_a   1.000
_cell.length_b   1.000
_cell.length_c   1.000
_cell.angle_alpha   90.00
_cell.angle_beta   90.00
_cell.angle_gamma   90.00
#
_symmetry.space_group_name_H-M   'P 1'
#
loop_
_entity.id
_entity.type
_entity.pdbx_description
1 polymer ?
#
loop_
_entity_poly.entity_id
_entity_poly.type
_entity_poly.pdbx_seq_one_letter_code
_entity_poly.pdbx_strand_id
1 'polypeptide(L)'
;MVAPRPMTRDALMSAFGGESMAHMRYSIFADIAEKEGFPNVARLFRAIAFAEKVHARNHYQRLGELDTDAKVVAGAPFGPGNTSKNLSLAIRGEEFEINEMYPTYIKIAESQGETQAVISFKWALEAEKIHAELYKKAKEYVDKGEDMPIDGYIWICPVCGFTYVGKEPPPKCPICGALGEKFVKF
;
A
#
# COMPACT_ATOMS: atom_id res chain seq x y z
N MET A 1 23.36 -7.42 3.58
CA MET A 1 23.50 -5.93 3.37
C MET A 1 23.83 -5.32 4.72
N VAL A 2 24.69 -4.28 4.73
CA VAL A 2 24.92 -3.51 5.95
C VAL A 2 23.63 -2.79 6.35
N ALA A 3 23.30 -2.78 7.64
CA ALA A 3 22.13 -2.09 8.15
C ALA A 3 22.20 -0.58 7.84
N PRO A 4 21.09 0.06 7.48
CA PRO A 4 21.05 1.49 7.20
C PRO A 4 21.32 2.33 8.46
N ARG A 5 21.65 3.60 8.26
CA ARG A 5 21.86 4.55 9.35
C ARG A 5 20.63 4.68 10.25
N PRO A 6 20.79 5.02 11.54
CA PRO A 6 19.70 4.89 12.54
C PRO A 6 18.39 5.56 12.14
N MET A 7 18.39 6.78 11.65
CA MET A 7 17.14 7.49 11.33
C MET A 7 16.43 6.86 10.13
N THR A 8 17.16 6.40 9.11
CA THR A 8 16.56 5.67 7.97
C THR A 8 16.07 4.31 8.40
N ARG A 9 16.80 3.62 9.28
CA ARG A 9 16.37 2.35 9.86
C ARG A 9 15.04 2.52 10.59
N ASP A 10 14.91 3.53 11.43
CA ASP A 10 13.69 3.79 12.19
C ASP A 10 12.52 4.14 11.26
N ALA A 11 12.76 4.92 10.19
CA ALA A 11 11.79 5.22 9.16
C ALA A 11 11.32 3.94 8.41
N LEU A 12 12.26 3.06 8.01
CA LEU A 12 11.93 1.77 7.37
C LEU A 12 11.12 0.86 8.29
N MET A 13 11.46 0.81 9.58
CA MET A 13 10.74 0.02 10.57
C MET A 13 9.33 0.56 10.78
N SER A 14 9.17 1.87 10.90
CA SER A 14 7.87 2.52 11.04
C SER A 14 7.00 2.28 9.79
N ALA A 15 7.55 2.47 8.59
CA ALA A 15 6.86 2.17 7.34
C ALA A 15 6.44 0.69 7.26
N PHE A 16 7.35 -0.25 7.53
CA PHE A 16 7.02 -1.68 7.60
C PHE A 16 5.84 -1.97 8.54
N GLY A 17 5.81 -1.32 9.71
CA GLY A 17 4.71 -1.47 10.67
C GLY A 17 3.37 -0.93 10.14
N GLY A 18 3.39 0.25 9.54
CA GLY A 18 2.22 0.88 8.90
C GLY A 18 1.63 -0.01 7.81
N GLU A 19 2.46 -0.42 6.85
CA GLU A 19 2.06 -1.29 5.74
C GLU A 19 1.56 -2.67 6.19
N SER A 20 2.20 -3.25 7.20
CA SER A 20 1.75 -4.53 7.77
C SER A 20 0.37 -4.42 8.38
N MET A 21 0.08 -3.31 9.08
CA MET A 21 -1.25 -3.01 9.61
C MET A 21 -2.26 -2.69 8.51
N ALA A 22 -1.87 -1.96 7.46
CA ALA A 22 -2.72 -1.67 6.30
C ALA A 22 -3.12 -2.96 5.59
N HIS A 23 -2.15 -3.84 5.30
CA HIS A 23 -2.39 -5.16 4.73
C HIS A 23 -3.46 -5.95 5.52
N MET A 24 -3.32 -6.03 6.83
CA MET A 24 -4.27 -6.78 7.65
C MET A 24 -5.64 -6.09 7.73
N ARG A 25 -5.67 -4.77 7.92
CA ARG A 25 -6.92 -4.01 7.97
C ARG A 25 -7.71 -4.12 6.65
N TYR A 26 -7.04 -3.95 5.50
CA TYR A 26 -7.69 -4.02 4.20
C TYR A 26 -8.19 -5.44 3.89
N SER A 27 -7.50 -6.47 4.36
CA SER A 27 -7.99 -7.85 4.28
C SER A 27 -9.30 -8.02 5.07
N ILE A 28 -9.39 -7.46 6.29
CA ILE A 28 -10.61 -7.47 7.10
C ILE A 28 -11.71 -6.62 6.45
N PHE A 29 -11.38 -5.45 5.89
CA PHE A 29 -12.33 -4.57 5.21
C PHE A 29 -12.91 -5.21 3.95
N ALA A 30 -12.12 -6.02 3.24
CA ALA A 30 -12.59 -6.81 2.12
C ALA A 30 -13.68 -7.81 2.53
N ASP A 31 -13.50 -8.51 3.64
CA ASP A 31 -14.50 -9.47 4.14
C ASP A 31 -15.79 -8.79 4.58
N ILE A 32 -15.71 -7.56 5.09
CA ILE A 32 -16.87 -6.74 5.43
C ILE A 32 -17.60 -6.28 4.16
N ALA A 33 -16.87 -5.76 3.18
CA ALA A 33 -17.43 -5.31 1.90
C ALA A 33 -18.16 -6.45 1.15
N GLU A 34 -17.57 -7.65 1.17
CA GLU A 34 -18.19 -8.84 0.59
C GLU A 34 -19.55 -9.17 1.26
N LYS A 35 -19.58 -9.16 2.59
CA LYS A 35 -20.80 -9.42 3.37
C LYS A 35 -21.87 -8.35 3.19
N GLU A 36 -21.47 -7.11 2.93
CA GLU A 36 -22.37 -5.97 2.70
C GLU A 36 -22.84 -5.87 1.24
N GLY A 37 -22.40 -6.78 0.35
CA GLY A 37 -22.87 -6.85 -1.04
C GLY A 37 -22.08 -5.95 -2.01
N PHE A 38 -20.83 -5.59 -1.68
CA PHE A 38 -19.92 -4.83 -2.52
C PHE A 38 -18.72 -5.68 -3.01
N PRO A 39 -18.94 -6.71 -3.87
CA PRO A 39 -17.91 -7.66 -4.25
C PRO A 39 -16.72 -7.03 -5.01
N ASN A 40 -16.95 -6.00 -5.82
CA ASN A 40 -15.86 -5.31 -6.51
C ASN A 40 -15.02 -4.46 -5.53
N VAL A 41 -15.66 -3.82 -4.56
CA VAL A 41 -14.95 -3.10 -3.48
C VAL A 41 -14.17 -4.08 -2.61
N ALA A 42 -14.73 -5.26 -2.31
CA ALA A 42 -14.02 -6.33 -1.61
C ALA A 42 -12.78 -6.80 -2.39
N ARG A 43 -12.93 -6.97 -3.72
CA ARG A 43 -11.81 -7.29 -4.61
C ARG A 43 -10.74 -6.20 -4.62
N LEU A 44 -11.15 -4.93 -4.64
CA LEU A 44 -10.23 -3.79 -4.54
C LEU A 44 -9.44 -3.81 -3.23
N PHE A 45 -10.10 -4.00 -2.10
CA PHE A 45 -9.42 -4.12 -0.82
C PHE A 45 -8.42 -5.28 -0.77
N ARG A 46 -8.78 -6.46 -1.31
CA ARG A 46 -7.85 -7.60 -1.39
C ARG A 46 -6.63 -7.31 -2.26
N ALA A 47 -6.84 -6.66 -3.41
CA ALA A 47 -5.75 -6.28 -4.31
C ALA A 47 -4.81 -5.28 -3.65
N ILE A 48 -5.33 -4.22 -3.05
CA ILE A 48 -4.48 -3.21 -2.37
C ILE A 48 -3.85 -3.82 -1.11
N ALA A 49 -4.54 -4.66 -0.33
CA ALA A 49 -3.90 -5.39 0.76
C ALA A 49 -2.67 -6.20 0.30
N PHE A 50 -2.70 -6.77 -0.91
CA PHE A 50 -1.52 -7.41 -1.47
C PHE A 50 -0.43 -6.39 -1.85
N ALA A 51 -0.78 -5.20 -2.33
CA ALA A 51 0.19 -4.13 -2.59
C ALA A 51 0.90 -3.69 -1.30
N GLU A 52 0.16 -3.51 -0.19
CA GLU A 52 0.74 -3.16 1.11
C GLU A 52 1.70 -4.24 1.65
N LYS A 53 1.38 -5.51 1.40
CA LYS A 53 2.33 -6.61 1.68
C LYS A 53 3.62 -6.45 0.86
N VAL A 54 3.53 -5.99 -0.39
CA VAL A 54 4.71 -5.74 -1.23
C VAL A 54 5.52 -4.57 -0.68
N HIS A 55 4.87 -3.48 -0.26
CA HIS A 55 5.52 -2.32 0.38
C HIS A 55 6.23 -2.73 1.66
N ALA A 56 5.52 -3.40 2.59
CA ALA A 56 6.09 -3.90 3.83
C ALA A 56 7.33 -4.78 3.58
N ARG A 57 7.23 -5.74 2.66
CA ARG A 57 8.37 -6.58 2.29
C ARG A 57 9.55 -5.77 1.79
N ASN A 58 9.31 -4.79 0.92
CA ASN A 58 10.36 -3.95 0.36
C ASN A 58 11.07 -3.15 1.45
N HIS A 59 10.35 -2.55 2.39
CA HIS A 59 10.94 -1.82 3.52
C HIS A 59 11.73 -2.76 4.43
N TYR A 60 11.17 -3.92 4.77
CA TYR A 60 11.84 -4.93 5.59
C TYR A 60 13.17 -5.40 4.97
N GLN A 61 13.19 -5.66 3.65
CA GLN A 61 14.40 -6.09 2.95
C GLN A 61 15.51 -5.00 2.94
N ARG A 62 15.18 -3.73 3.11
CA ARG A 62 16.17 -2.63 3.17
C ARG A 62 16.77 -2.43 4.56
N LEU A 63 16.23 -3.09 5.58
CA LEU A 63 16.80 -3.06 6.93
C LEU A 63 18.14 -3.80 7.02
N GLY A 64 18.40 -4.71 6.07
CA GLY A 64 19.57 -5.60 6.15
C GLY A 64 19.44 -6.62 7.29
N GLU A 65 20.55 -7.14 7.74
CA GLU A 65 20.58 -8.05 8.90
C GLU A 65 20.63 -7.21 10.19
N LEU A 66 19.58 -7.33 10.99
CA LEU A 66 19.52 -6.80 12.35
C LEU A 66 19.65 -7.99 13.31
N ASP A 67 20.74 -8.02 14.05
CA ASP A 67 21.06 -9.11 15.00
C ASP A 67 20.45 -8.84 16.38
N THR A 68 19.21 -8.32 16.40
CA THR A 68 18.50 -8.01 17.63
C THR A 68 17.00 -7.86 17.41
N ASP A 69 16.22 -8.09 18.45
CA ASP A 69 14.80 -7.77 18.48
C ASP A 69 14.60 -6.25 18.40
N ALA A 70 13.57 -5.83 17.67
CA ALA A 70 13.23 -4.42 17.53
C ALA A 70 11.75 -4.19 17.81
N LYS A 71 11.44 -3.02 18.40
CA LYS A 71 10.07 -2.54 18.54
C LYS A 71 9.73 -1.64 17.37
N VAL A 72 8.61 -1.93 16.71
CA VAL A 72 8.05 -1.09 15.65
C VAL A 72 6.96 -0.21 16.27
N VAL A 73 7.05 1.11 16.04
CA VAL A 73 6.02 2.07 16.39
C VAL A 73 5.46 2.67 15.11
N ALA A 74 4.18 2.41 14.84
CA ALA A 74 3.46 2.99 13.71
C ALA A 74 2.02 3.26 14.13
N GLY A 75 1.46 4.37 13.63
CA GLY A 75 0.05 4.72 13.85
C GLY A 75 -0.84 4.18 12.75
N ALA A 76 -2.08 3.82 13.08
CA ALA A 76 -3.10 3.47 12.11
C ALA A 76 -4.48 3.79 12.66
N PRO A 77 -5.50 4.05 11.81
CA PRO A 77 -6.88 4.10 12.29
C PRO A 77 -7.35 2.70 12.66
N PHE A 78 -7.92 2.54 13.86
CA PHE A 78 -8.45 1.28 14.36
C PHE A 78 -9.97 1.30 14.51
N GLY A 79 -10.55 0.12 14.52
CA GLY A 79 -11.97 -0.12 14.67
C GLY A 79 -12.68 -0.28 13.32
N PRO A 80 -13.11 -1.50 12.97
CA PRO A 80 -13.86 -1.73 11.74
C PRO A 80 -15.23 -1.05 11.82
N GLY A 81 -15.72 -0.61 10.68
CA GLY A 81 -17.06 -0.09 10.48
C GLY A 81 -17.71 -0.79 9.30
N ASN A 82 -18.79 -0.21 8.79
CA ASN A 82 -19.32 -0.59 7.49
C ASN A 82 -18.34 -0.21 6.35
N THR A 83 -18.61 -0.67 5.15
CA THR A 83 -17.74 -0.46 3.99
C THR A 83 -17.44 1.01 3.72
N SER A 84 -18.44 1.91 3.81
CA SER A 84 -18.24 3.36 3.62
C SER A 84 -17.27 3.94 4.65
N LYS A 85 -17.41 3.58 5.94
CA LYS A 85 -16.50 4.00 7.01
C LYS A 85 -15.09 3.43 6.78
N ASN A 86 -14.99 2.16 6.41
CA ASN A 86 -13.71 1.50 6.16
C ASN A 86 -12.96 2.14 4.99
N LEU A 87 -13.65 2.53 3.91
CA LEU A 87 -13.09 3.30 2.81
C LEU A 87 -12.59 4.68 3.29
N SER A 88 -13.35 5.36 4.16
CA SER A 88 -12.90 6.64 4.73
C SER A 88 -11.62 6.49 5.58
N LEU A 89 -11.50 5.39 6.33
CA LEU A 89 -10.29 5.08 7.10
C LEU A 89 -9.11 4.75 6.21
N ALA A 90 -9.33 4.01 5.11
CA ALA A 90 -8.31 3.71 4.12
C ALA A 90 -7.82 5.00 3.44
N ILE A 91 -8.71 5.80 2.86
CA ILE A 91 -8.37 7.08 2.22
C ILE A 91 -7.51 7.96 3.15
N ARG A 92 -7.89 8.10 4.41
CA ARG A 92 -7.13 8.88 5.38
C ARG A 92 -5.73 8.31 5.62
N GLY A 93 -5.57 6.99 5.59
CA GLY A 93 -4.27 6.33 5.70
C GLY A 93 -3.38 6.66 4.50
N GLU A 94 -3.87 6.41 3.29
CA GLU A 94 -3.15 6.71 2.05
C GLU A 94 -2.76 8.21 1.96
N GLU A 95 -3.69 9.12 2.29
CA GLU A 95 -3.41 10.56 2.27
C GLU A 95 -2.34 10.99 3.29
N PHE A 96 -2.30 10.37 4.46
CA PHE A 96 -1.22 10.59 5.43
C PHE A 96 0.13 10.11 4.87
N GLU A 97 0.16 8.94 4.24
CA GLU A 97 1.36 8.39 3.64
C GLU A 97 1.88 9.26 2.47
N ILE A 98 0.98 9.75 1.64
CA ILE A 98 1.28 10.62 0.49
C ILE A 98 1.79 12.00 0.93
N ASN A 99 1.15 12.61 1.91
CA ASN A 99 1.37 14.02 2.23
C ASN A 99 2.43 14.23 3.33
N GLU A 100 2.58 13.26 4.25
CA GLU A 100 3.40 13.40 5.45
C GLU A 100 4.52 12.35 5.53
N MET A 101 4.14 11.06 5.56
CA MET A 101 5.04 9.99 5.93
C MET A 101 6.15 9.78 4.90
N TYR A 102 5.80 9.41 3.67
CA TYR A 102 6.80 9.12 2.64
C TYR A 102 7.64 10.31 2.21
N PRO A 103 7.09 11.54 2.02
CA PRO A 103 7.93 12.72 1.74
C PRO A 103 8.99 12.97 2.82
N THR A 104 8.64 12.77 4.08
CA THR A 104 9.55 12.92 5.21
C THR A 104 10.62 11.82 5.23
N TYR A 105 10.21 10.55 5.06
CA TYR A 105 11.13 9.40 5.09
C TYR A 105 12.11 9.42 3.93
N ILE A 106 11.68 9.86 2.75
CA ILE A 106 12.55 10.05 1.58
C ILE A 106 13.66 11.06 1.91
N LYS A 107 13.31 12.22 2.49
CA LYS A 107 14.30 13.25 2.87
C LYS A 107 15.30 12.76 3.91
N ILE A 108 14.83 11.99 4.91
CA ILE A 108 15.69 11.35 5.90
C ILE A 108 16.69 10.41 5.21
N ALA A 109 16.22 9.53 4.36
CA ALA A 109 17.06 8.57 3.66
C ALA A 109 18.03 9.24 2.68
N GLU A 110 17.61 10.29 1.97
CA GLU A 110 18.45 11.09 1.10
C GLU A 110 19.58 11.77 1.90
N SER A 111 19.26 12.38 3.04
CA SER A 111 20.26 13.04 3.91
C SER A 111 21.31 12.07 4.48
N GLN A 112 20.95 10.80 4.60
CA GLN A 112 21.83 9.75 5.10
C GLN A 112 22.54 8.96 3.98
N GLY A 113 22.24 9.25 2.71
CA GLY A 113 22.83 8.55 1.56
C GLY A 113 22.28 7.13 1.33
N GLU A 114 21.12 6.81 1.88
CA GLU A 114 20.52 5.47 1.85
C GLU A 114 19.65 5.26 0.58
N THR A 115 20.32 5.22 -0.58
CA THR A 115 19.65 5.16 -1.91
C THR A 115 18.62 4.05 -2.03
N GLN A 116 18.87 2.87 -1.46
CA GLN A 116 17.95 1.74 -1.55
C GLN A 116 16.67 1.96 -0.74
N ALA A 117 16.75 2.64 0.40
CA ALA A 117 15.58 3.06 1.17
C ALA A 117 14.79 4.13 0.42
N VAL A 118 15.47 5.12 -0.19
CA VAL A 118 14.84 6.14 -1.05
C VAL A 118 14.02 5.48 -2.16
N ILE A 119 14.57 4.48 -2.86
CA ILE A 119 13.87 3.76 -3.91
C ILE A 119 12.62 3.06 -3.36
N SER A 120 12.73 2.38 -2.22
CA SER A 120 11.62 1.68 -1.58
C SER A 120 10.48 2.64 -1.21
N PHE A 121 10.79 3.77 -0.58
CA PHE A 121 9.80 4.79 -0.21
C PHE A 121 9.17 5.47 -1.43
N LYS A 122 9.95 5.78 -2.48
CA LYS A 122 9.41 6.37 -3.72
C LYS A 122 8.48 5.43 -4.45
N TRP A 123 8.76 4.14 -4.47
CA TRP A 123 7.88 3.15 -5.09
C TRP A 123 6.53 3.07 -4.37
N ALA A 124 6.53 3.01 -3.06
CA ALA A 124 5.31 3.01 -2.28
C ALA A 124 4.54 4.33 -2.49
N LEU A 125 5.17 5.49 -2.29
CA LEU A 125 4.54 6.81 -2.49
C LEU A 125 3.77 6.92 -3.82
N GLU A 126 4.32 6.41 -4.91
CA GLU A 126 3.65 6.48 -6.21
C GLU A 126 2.48 5.49 -6.31
N ALA A 127 2.53 4.37 -5.61
CA ALA A 127 1.42 3.42 -5.53
C ALA A 127 0.28 3.96 -4.66
N GLU A 128 0.57 4.58 -3.50
CA GLU A 128 -0.43 5.12 -2.58
C GLU A 128 -1.30 6.22 -3.22
N LYS A 129 -0.74 7.02 -4.12
CA LYS A 129 -1.53 7.99 -4.90
C LYS A 129 -2.66 7.33 -5.69
N ILE A 130 -2.38 6.15 -6.25
CA ILE A 130 -3.37 5.38 -7.02
C ILE A 130 -4.38 4.72 -6.07
N HIS A 131 -3.91 4.17 -4.95
CA HIS A 131 -4.77 3.56 -3.95
C HIS A 131 -5.79 4.57 -3.41
N ALA A 132 -5.33 5.79 -3.03
CA ALA A 132 -6.19 6.86 -2.56
C ALA A 132 -7.30 7.19 -3.57
N GLU A 133 -6.96 7.34 -4.85
CA GLU A 133 -7.94 7.65 -5.89
C GLU A 133 -8.94 6.51 -6.12
N LEU A 134 -8.47 5.25 -6.11
CA LEU A 134 -9.34 4.09 -6.24
C LEU A 134 -10.31 3.96 -5.06
N TYR A 135 -9.83 4.19 -3.83
CA TYR A 135 -10.69 4.19 -2.64
C TYR A 135 -11.69 5.33 -2.62
N LYS A 136 -11.30 6.54 -3.04
CA LYS A 136 -12.24 7.68 -3.18
C LYS A 136 -13.35 7.34 -4.16
N LYS A 137 -12.99 6.81 -5.33
CA LYS A 137 -13.96 6.37 -6.33
C LYS A 137 -14.88 5.26 -5.77
N ALA A 138 -14.33 4.26 -5.11
CA ALA A 138 -15.13 3.20 -4.50
C ALA A 138 -16.13 3.76 -3.47
N LYS A 139 -15.68 4.72 -2.66
CA LYS A 139 -16.52 5.36 -1.66
C LYS A 139 -17.71 6.11 -2.28
N GLU A 140 -17.51 6.81 -3.39
CA GLU A 140 -18.59 7.51 -4.10
C GLU A 140 -19.72 6.57 -4.54
N TYR A 141 -19.40 5.32 -4.92
CA TYR A 141 -20.39 4.30 -5.25
C TYR A 141 -21.05 3.73 -3.99
N VAL A 142 -20.26 3.33 -3.02
CA VAL A 142 -20.76 2.73 -1.77
C VAL A 142 -21.71 3.67 -1.02
N ASP A 143 -21.42 4.99 -1.00
CA ASP A 143 -22.26 5.99 -0.37
C ASP A 143 -23.65 6.14 -1.05
N LYS A 144 -23.76 5.67 -2.30
CA LYS A 144 -25.05 5.57 -3.05
C LYS A 144 -25.70 4.19 -2.91
N GLY A 145 -25.09 3.27 -2.19
CA GLY A 145 -25.55 1.87 -2.09
C GLY A 145 -25.22 1.01 -3.31
N GLU A 146 -24.26 1.43 -4.13
CA GLU A 146 -23.86 0.78 -5.37
C GLU A 146 -22.44 0.17 -5.23
N ASP A 147 -22.21 -0.99 -5.86
CA ASP A 147 -20.85 -1.52 -5.97
C ASP A 147 -20.08 -0.81 -7.09
N MET A 148 -18.80 -0.51 -6.87
CA MET A 148 -17.98 0.17 -7.87
C MET A 148 -17.76 -0.71 -9.10
N PRO A 149 -18.09 -0.26 -10.33
CA PRO A 149 -17.82 -1.03 -11.53
C PRO A 149 -16.31 -1.11 -11.80
N ILE A 150 -15.80 -2.31 -12.06
CA ILE A 150 -14.43 -2.57 -12.48
C ILE A 150 -14.46 -3.22 -13.86
N ASP A 151 -14.02 -2.47 -14.90
CA ASP A 151 -13.90 -3.02 -16.25
C ASP A 151 -12.59 -3.82 -16.37
N GLY A 152 -12.71 -5.13 -16.27
CA GLY A 152 -11.59 -6.06 -16.31
C GLY A 152 -11.11 -6.51 -14.93
N TYR A 153 -9.82 -6.38 -14.67
CA TYR A 153 -9.13 -6.92 -13.50
C TYR A 153 -8.33 -5.83 -12.81
N ILE A 154 -8.00 -6.09 -11.54
CA ILE A 154 -7.01 -5.28 -10.82
C ILE A 154 -5.68 -6.04 -10.88
N TRP A 155 -4.64 -5.36 -11.32
CA TRP A 155 -3.30 -5.91 -11.50
C TRP A 155 -2.33 -5.25 -10.53
N ILE A 156 -1.60 -6.06 -9.78
CA ILE A 156 -0.60 -5.56 -8.83
C ILE A 156 0.79 -5.97 -9.27
N CYS A 157 1.69 -5.00 -9.37
CA CYS A 157 3.10 -5.27 -9.58
C CYS A 157 3.72 -5.92 -8.33
N PRO A 158 4.21 -7.17 -8.39
CA PRO A 158 4.75 -7.85 -7.22
C PRO A 158 6.14 -7.33 -6.80
N VAL A 159 6.70 -6.37 -7.55
CA VAL A 159 7.99 -5.75 -7.25
C VAL A 159 7.83 -4.48 -6.43
N CYS A 160 6.90 -3.59 -6.82
CA CYS A 160 6.77 -2.26 -6.20
C CYS A 160 5.38 -1.93 -5.63
N GLY A 161 4.37 -2.79 -5.80
CA GLY A 161 3.01 -2.53 -5.33
C GLY A 161 2.13 -1.70 -6.28
N PHE A 162 2.66 -1.22 -7.41
CA PHE A 162 1.88 -0.46 -8.40
C PHE A 162 0.59 -1.19 -8.75
N THR A 163 -0.54 -0.47 -8.68
CA THR A 163 -1.89 -0.97 -8.93
C THR A 163 -2.43 -0.42 -10.24
N TYR A 164 -2.99 -1.31 -11.06
CA TYR A 164 -3.58 -0.96 -12.36
C TYR A 164 -4.91 -1.67 -12.56
N VAL A 165 -5.90 -0.97 -13.12
CA VAL A 165 -7.21 -1.53 -13.48
C VAL A 165 -7.33 -1.59 -14.99
N GLY A 166 -7.60 -2.77 -15.54
CA GLY A 166 -7.75 -2.99 -16.97
C GLY A 166 -7.88 -4.45 -17.36
N LYS A 167 -8.15 -4.72 -18.64
CA LYS A 167 -8.34 -6.09 -19.16
C LYS A 167 -7.05 -6.90 -19.15
N GLU A 168 -5.90 -6.22 -19.39
CA GLU A 168 -4.57 -6.80 -19.40
C GLU A 168 -3.61 -5.90 -18.61
N PRO A 169 -2.53 -6.45 -18.03
CA PRO A 169 -1.54 -5.61 -17.33
C PRO A 169 -0.76 -4.76 -18.32
N PRO A 170 -0.18 -3.63 -17.90
CA PRO A 170 0.70 -2.86 -18.74
C PRO A 170 1.93 -3.70 -19.14
N PRO A 171 2.51 -3.54 -20.35
CA PRO A 171 3.68 -4.31 -20.79
C PRO A 171 4.89 -4.19 -19.86
N LYS A 172 5.03 -3.03 -19.21
CA LYS A 172 6.02 -2.74 -18.16
C LYS A 172 5.40 -1.89 -17.06
N CYS A 173 5.81 -2.16 -15.84
CA CYS A 173 5.43 -1.32 -14.70
C CYS A 173 6.01 0.09 -14.86
N PRO A 174 5.20 1.15 -14.82
CA PRO A 174 5.68 2.52 -14.98
C PRO A 174 6.55 3.02 -13.83
N ILE A 175 6.46 2.38 -12.65
CA ILE A 175 7.24 2.77 -11.46
C ILE A 175 8.60 2.07 -11.43
N CYS A 176 8.63 0.73 -11.55
CA CYS A 176 9.85 -0.06 -11.33
C CYS A 176 10.42 -0.75 -12.58
N GLY A 177 9.70 -0.70 -13.72
CA GLY A 177 10.12 -1.33 -14.97
C GLY A 177 9.91 -2.85 -15.05
N ALA A 178 9.30 -3.49 -14.05
CA ALA A 178 9.00 -4.92 -14.08
C ALA A 178 8.09 -5.28 -15.27
N LEU A 179 8.31 -6.46 -15.88
CA LEU A 179 7.53 -6.92 -17.02
C LEU A 179 6.07 -7.22 -16.62
N GLY A 180 5.13 -6.95 -17.54
CA GLY A 180 3.69 -7.12 -17.31
C GLY A 180 3.29 -8.55 -16.96
N GLU A 181 3.97 -9.56 -17.53
CA GLU A 181 3.75 -10.98 -17.22
C GLU A 181 3.91 -11.36 -15.74
N LYS A 182 4.59 -10.50 -14.96
CA LYS A 182 4.81 -10.70 -13.52
C LYS A 182 3.66 -10.20 -12.66
N PHE A 183 2.76 -9.39 -13.22
CA PHE A 183 1.67 -8.82 -12.44
C PHE A 183 0.74 -9.88 -11.89
N VAL A 184 0.32 -9.68 -10.65
CA VAL A 184 -0.66 -10.53 -9.98
C VAL A 184 -2.05 -10.00 -10.27
N LYS A 185 -2.93 -10.90 -10.67
CA LYS A 185 -4.31 -10.62 -11.08
C LYS A 185 -5.29 -10.82 -9.92
N PHE A 186 -6.17 -9.85 -9.76
CA PHE A 186 -7.31 -9.88 -8.83
C PHE A 186 -8.62 -9.66 -9.57
#